data_d0cc7eb8dacaf79a5ad5386e189eb8a1
#
_entry.id   d0cc7eb8dacaf79a5ad5386e189eb8a1
#
_cell.length_a   1.000
_cell.length_b   1.000
_cell.length_c   1.000
_cell.angle_alpha   90.00
_cell.angle_beta   90.00
_cell.angle_gamma   90.00
#
_symmetry.space_group_name_H-M   'P 1'
#
loop_
_entity.id
_entity.type
_entity.pdbx_description
1 polymer ?
#
loop_
_entity_poly.entity_id
_entity_poly.type
_entity_poly.pdbx_seq_one_letter_code
_entity_poly.pdbx_strand_id
1 'polypeptide(L)'
;MYRGFLKRALDFTAALILIILVSPVMALTWFLIRKHISKSTIFTQSRPGFDEQIFKIYKFKTMSDERGADGELLPDEERLNDYGKKIRALSLDELPQLFNVLKGDMSFIGPRPLLIEYLPLYSPQQRLRHSVRPGITGLAQVNGRNAISWEKKFEFDTYYAQNLSFALDLKIALLTIKKVLAKEGVNKEGMATTEKFNGHN
;
A
#
# COMPACT_ATOMS: atom_id res chain seq x y z
N MET A 1 -10.76 -22.65 7.78
CA MET A 1 -9.85 -22.44 8.92
C MET A 1 -8.79 -21.36 8.60
N TYR A 2 -8.05 -21.42 7.47
CA TYR A 2 -7.01 -20.42 7.13
C TYR A 2 -7.55 -19.00 7.01
N ARG A 3 -8.60 -18.79 6.21
CA ARG A 3 -9.21 -17.46 5.95
C ARG A 3 -9.68 -16.72 7.22
N GLY A 4 -10.13 -17.43 8.23
CA GLY A 4 -10.62 -16.84 9.48
C GLY A 4 -9.49 -16.55 10.47
N PHE A 5 -9.15 -17.53 11.29
CA PHE A 5 -8.25 -17.34 12.43
C PHE A 5 -6.77 -17.42 12.07
N LEU A 6 -6.34 -18.44 11.31
CA LEU A 6 -4.92 -18.75 11.13
C LEU A 6 -4.18 -17.62 10.39
N LYS A 7 -4.77 -17.09 9.30
CA LYS A 7 -4.18 -15.96 8.56
C LYS A 7 -3.98 -14.75 9.48
N ARG A 8 -4.98 -14.44 10.31
CA ARG A 8 -4.88 -13.30 11.24
C ARG A 8 -3.80 -13.50 12.30
N ALA A 9 -3.66 -14.70 12.84
CA ALA A 9 -2.61 -15.04 13.82
C ALA A 9 -1.22 -14.92 13.18
N LEU A 10 -1.04 -15.41 11.95
CA LEU A 10 0.22 -15.28 11.20
C LEU A 10 0.54 -13.82 10.89
N ASP A 11 -0.44 -13.03 10.40
CA ASP A 11 -0.27 -11.61 10.15
C ASP A 11 0.16 -10.86 11.41
N PHE A 12 -0.52 -11.09 12.53
CA PHE A 12 -0.21 -10.44 13.80
C PHE A 12 1.21 -10.77 14.28
N THR A 13 1.56 -12.06 14.34
CA THR A 13 2.86 -12.50 14.80
C THR A 13 4.00 -11.99 13.93
N ALA A 14 3.83 -12.10 12.60
CA ALA A 14 4.82 -11.60 11.65
C ALA A 14 4.97 -10.07 11.72
N ALA A 15 3.86 -9.32 11.86
CA ALA A 15 3.92 -7.87 12.01
C ALA A 15 4.66 -7.46 13.28
N LEU A 16 4.39 -8.12 14.41
CA LEU A 16 5.07 -7.85 15.69
C LEU A 16 6.58 -8.08 15.57
N ILE A 17 6.98 -9.22 15.02
CA ILE A 17 8.40 -9.56 14.82
C ILE A 17 9.06 -8.55 13.88
N LEU A 18 8.43 -8.24 12.73
CA LEU A 18 8.98 -7.32 11.76
C LEU A 18 9.10 -5.90 12.32
N ILE A 19 8.11 -5.40 13.08
CA ILE A 19 8.20 -4.07 13.72
C ILE A 19 9.46 -3.98 14.58
N ILE A 20 9.74 -5.01 15.39
CA ILE A 20 10.95 -5.05 16.24
C ILE A 20 12.22 -5.05 15.37
N LEU A 21 12.27 -5.93 14.36
CA LEU A 21 13.45 -6.06 13.48
C LEU A 21 13.74 -4.81 12.67
N VAL A 22 12.71 -4.15 12.12
CA VAL A 22 12.89 -2.97 11.26
C VAL A 22 12.82 -1.65 12.02
N SER A 23 12.62 -1.66 13.35
CA SER A 23 12.53 -0.45 14.16
C SER A 23 13.75 0.48 14.03
N PRO A 24 15.02 0.01 13.94
CA PRO A 24 16.15 0.89 13.71
C PRO A 24 16.07 1.60 12.34
N VAL A 25 15.62 0.89 11.30
CA VAL A 25 15.42 1.46 9.96
C VAL A 25 14.29 2.48 9.98
N MET A 26 13.19 2.17 10.68
CA MET A 26 12.06 3.11 10.84
C MET A 26 12.50 4.39 11.58
N ALA A 27 13.29 4.26 12.65
CA ALA A 27 13.83 5.40 13.40
C ALA A 27 14.74 6.27 12.53
N LEU A 28 15.65 5.65 11.76
CA LEU A 28 16.51 6.37 10.83
C LEU A 28 15.68 7.08 9.73
N THR A 29 14.71 6.39 9.14
CA THR A 29 13.83 6.96 8.12
C THR A 29 13.03 8.15 8.69
N TRP A 30 12.47 8.00 9.89
CA TRP A 30 11.78 9.08 10.62
C TRP A 30 12.69 10.31 10.80
N PHE A 31 13.94 10.09 11.23
CA PHE A 31 14.93 11.17 11.42
C PHE A 31 15.25 11.88 10.10
N LEU A 32 15.51 11.13 9.02
CA LEU A 32 15.79 11.68 7.70
C LEU A 32 14.62 12.51 7.17
N ILE A 33 13.39 12.04 7.33
CA ILE A 33 12.19 12.78 6.92
C ILE A 33 12.08 14.08 7.70
N ARG A 34 12.22 14.00 9.03
CA ARG A 34 12.13 15.19 9.89
C ARG A 34 13.16 16.25 9.56
N LYS A 35 14.36 15.83 9.11
CA LYS A 35 15.46 16.72 8.76
C LYS A 35 15.34 17.30 7.35
N HIS A 36 14.86 16.52 6.37
CA HIS A 36 15.00 16.85 4.95
C HIS A 36 13.67 17.02 4.19
N ILE A 37 12.54 16.64 4.77
CA ILE A 37 11.25 16.62 4.04
C ILE A 37 10.20 17.44 4.78
N SER A 38 9.83 17.06 6.02
CA SER A 38 8.76 17.70 6.77
C SER A 38 8.89 17.48 8.27
N LYS A 39 8.46 18.46 9.07
CA LYS A 39 8.33 18.31 10.52
C LYS A 39 7.34 17.21 10.92
N SER A 40 6.27 17.02 10.14
CA SER A 40 5.33 15.92 10.27
C SER A 40 5.83 14.72 9.46
N THR A 41 6.22 13.64 10.14
CA THR A 41 6.88 12.49 9.50
C THR A 41 5.91 11.41 9.03
N ILE A 42 4.70 11.37 9.58
CA ILE A 42 3.67 10.39 9.24
C ILE A 42 2.58 11.04 8.38
N PHE A 43 2.30 10.40 7.27
CA PHE A 43 1.16 10.68 6.41
C PHE A 43 0.05 9.67 6.73
N THR A 44 -1.17 10.15 6.83
CA THR A 44 -2.36 9.29 7.00
C THR A 44 -3.39 9.60 5.93
N GLN A 45 -4.05 8.57 5.43
CA GLN A 45 -5.15 8.72 4.47
C GLN A 45 -6.23 7.68 4.77
N SER A 46 -7.49 8.08 4.71
CA SER A 46 -8.62 7.18 4.89
C SER A 46 -8.77 6.27 3.66
N ARG A 47 -8.98 4.99 3.89
CA ARG A 47 -9.12 3.95 2.86
C ARG A 47 -10.22 2.96 3.24
N PRO A 48 -10.94 2.38 2.27
CA PRO A 48 -11.84 1.27 2.54
C PRO A 48 -11.04 -0.01 2.79
N GLY A 49 -11.41 -0.73 3.82
CA GLY A 49 -10.83 -1.99 4.26
C GLY A 49 -11.78 -3.17 4.08
N PHE A 50 -11.71 -4.12 5.03
CA PHE A 50 -12.60 -5.27 5.09
C PHE A 50 -14.06 -4.80 5.25
N ASP A 51 -14.97 -5.40 4.48
CA ASP A 51 -16.40 -5.03 4.41
C ASP A 51 -16.62 -3.51 4.23
N GLU A 52 -15.76 -2.87 3.42
CA GLU A 52 -15.77 -1.43 3.12
C GLU A 52 -15.59 -0.52 4.35
N GLN A 53 -15.26 -1.06 5.53
CA GLN A 53 -15.03 -0.27 6.74
C GLN A 53 -13.83 0.66 6.53
N ILE A 54 -14.03 1.95 6.81
CA ILE A 54 -13.00 2.96 6.60
C ILE A 54 -11.96 2.90 7.72
N PHE A 55 -10.68 2.80 7.35
CA PHE A 55 -9.54 2.87 8.25
C PHE A 55 -8.52 3.91 7.78
N LYS A 56 -7.59 4.30 8.65
CA LYS A 56 -6.48 5.20 8.32
C LYS A 56 -5.24 4.38 8.01
N ILE A 57 -4.77 4.42 6.76
CA ILE A 57 -3.47 3.86 6.39
C ILE A 57 -2.35 4.77 6.90
N TYR A 58 -1.27 4.19 7.42
CA TYR A 58 -0.09 4.91 7.89
C TYR A 58 1.05 4.77 6.89
N LYS A 59 1.69 5.88 6.55
CA LYS A 59 2.89 5.92 5.72
C LYS A 59 3.89 6.94 6.25
N PHE A 60 5.15 6.76 5.95
CA PHE A 60 6.09 7.86 6.07
C PHE A 60 5.84 8.89 4.98
N LYS A 61 5.93 10.17 5.37
CA LYS A 61 5.78 11.29 4.45
C LYS A 61 7.01 11.38 3.53
N THR A 62 6.79 11.46 2.24
CA THR A 62 7.86 11.54 1.23
C THR A 62 7.85 12.83 0.43
N MET A 63 6.85 13.68 0.68
CA MET A 63 6.68 14.99 0.05
C MET A 63 6.68 16.08 1.10
N SER A 64 7.20 17.27 0.77
CA SER A 64 7.16 18.46 1.65
C SER A 64 5.72 18.98 1.80
N ASP A 65 5.52 19.85 2.78
CA ASP A 65 4.26 20.60 2.98
C ASP A 65 4.33 22.01 2.37
N GLU A 66 5.23 22.23 1.42
CA GLU A 66 5.43 23.53 0.79
C GLU A 66 4.19 23.96 0.00
N ARG A 67 3.91 25.26 0.12
CA ARG A 67 2.74 25.88 -0.49
C ARG A 67 3.15 27.02 -1.39
N GLY A 68 2.35 27.24 -2.44
CA GLY A 68 2.48 28.40 -3.31
C GLY A 68 2.02 29.71 -2.65
N ALA A 69 2.13 30.79 -3.39
CA ALA A 69 1.68 32.11 -2.96
C ALA A 69 0.17 32.21 -2.74
N ASP A 70 -0.59 31.31 -3.34
CA ASP A 70 -2.05 31.13 -3.20
C ASP A 70 -2.45 30.36 -1.93
N GLY A 71 -1.48 29.83 -1.18
CA GLY A 71 -1.69 29.02 0.02
C GLY A 71 -2.02 27.53 -0.28
N GLU A 72 -2.12 27.13 -1.55
CA GLU A 72 -2.31 25.74 -1.95
C GLU A 72 -0.99 24.98 -1.93
N LEU A 73 -1.07 23.65 -1.81
CA LEU A 73 0.14 22.81 -1.87
C LEU A 73 0.77 22.91 -3.26
N LEU A 74 2.10 23.04 -3.31
CA LEU A 74 2.82 22.97 -4.58
C LEU A 74 2.56 21.62 -5.30
N PRO A 75 2.75 21.57 -6.61
CA PRO A 75 2.66 20.32 -7.38
C PRO A 75 3.51 19.20 -6.78
N ASP A 76 3.04 17.97 -6.89
CA ASP A 76 3.71 16.79 -6.31
C ASP A 76 5.17 16.65 -6.76
N GLU A 77 5.47 17.06 -7.99
CA GLU A 77 6.83 17.02 -8.58
C GLU A 77 7.80 17.95 -7.85
N GLU A 78 7.34 19.13 -7.43
CA GLU A 78 8.14 20.11 -6.70
C GLU A 78 8.31 19.72 -5.22
N ARG A 79 7.32 19.06 -4.63
CA ARG A 79 7.32 18.61 -3.23
C ARG A 79 8.11 17.33 -3.00
N LEU A 80 8.34 16.52 -4.06
CA LEU A 80 9.05 15.26 -3.99
C LEU A 80 10.55 15.44 -4.23
N ASN A 81 11.29 15.68 -3.17
CA ASN A 81 12.74 15.83 -3.21
C ASN A 81 13.47 14.47 -3.35
N ASP A 82 14.80 14.49 -3.49
CA ASP A 82 15.62 13.29 -3.69
C ASP A 82 15.59 12.31 -2.51
N TYR A 83 15.42 12.79 -1.28
CA TYR A 83 15.23 11.91 -0.11
C TYR A 83 13.89 11.17 -0.21
N GLY A 84 12.82 11.88 -0.55
CA GLY A 84 11.51 11.28 -0.78
C GLY A 84 11.52 10.23 -1.90
N LYS A 85 12.20 10.53 -3.01
CA LYS A 85 12.40 9.58 -4.12
C LYS A 85 13.11 8.31 -3.65
N LYS A 86 14.21 8.43 -2.89
CA LYS A 86 14.96 7.29 -2.33
C LYS A 86 14.12 6.46 -1.36
N ILE A 87 13.36 7.09 -0.47
CA ILE A 87 12.48 6.43 0.48
C ILE A 87 11.42 5.60 -0.27
N ARG A 88 10.80 6.17 -1.32
CA ARG A 88 9.83 5.45 -2.18
C ARG A 88 10.48 4.32 -2.96
N ALA A 89 11.65 4.54 -3.55
CA ALA A 89 12.36 3.52 -4.31
C ALA A 89 12.71 2.28 -3.48
N LEU A 90 12.94 2.48 -2.19
CA LEU A 90 13.20 1.40 -1.23
C LEU A 90 11.92 0.91 -0.51
N SER A 91 10.75 1.46 -0.85
CA SER A 91 9.45 1.18 -0.20
C SER A 91 9.47 1.40 1.33
N LEU A 92 10.39 2.20 1.84
CA LEU A 92 10.48 2.50 3.28
C LEU A 92 9.28 3.32 3.76
N ASP A 93 8.64 4.07 2.87
CA ASP A 93 7.41 4.82 3.16
C ASP A 93 6.25 3.92 3.61
N GLU A 94 6.25 2.65 3.23
CA GLU A 94 5.19 1.71 3.57
C GLU A 94 5.41 0.97 4.90
N LEU A 95 6.60 1.08 5.54
CA LEU A 95 6.90 0.40 6.80
C LEU A 95 5.88 0.70 7.93
N PRO A 96 5.35 1.93 8.10
CA PRO A 96 4.33 2.18 9.13
C PRO A 96 3.01 1.39 8.93
N GLN A 97 2.75 0.83 7.73
CA GLN A 97 1.58 -0.04 7.52
C GLN A 97 1.65 -1.34 8.34
N LEU A 98 2.83 -1.73 8.83
CA LEU A 98 2.96 -2.84 9.78
C LEU A 98 2.08 -2.62 11.03
N PHE A 99 1.90 -1.38 11.47
CA PHE A 99 0.96 -1.07 12.55
C PHE A 99 -0.50 -1.27 12.15
N ASN A 100 -0.86 -1.03 10.87
CA ASN A 100 -2.21 -1.38 10.39
C ASN A 100 -2.42 -2.89 10.37
N VAL A 101 -1.39 -3.67 10.00
CA VAL A 101 -1.47 -5.14 10.07
C VAL A 101 -1.60 -5.60 11.51
N LEU A 102 -0.80 -5.06 12.42
CA LEU A 102 -0.85 -5.40 13.85
C LEU A 102 -2.23 -5.09 14.47
N LYS A 103 -2.85 -3.95 14.10
CA LYS A 103 -4.21 -3.57 14.54
C LYS A 103 -5.29 -4.45 13.93
N GLY A 104 -5.07 -5.01 12.75
CA GLY A 104 -6.04 -5.82 12.02
C GLY A 104 -6.84 -5.06 10.95
N ASP A 105 -6.48 -3.81 10.69
CA ASP A 105 -7.03 -3.03 9.57
C ASP A 105 -6.59 -3.62 8.23
N MET A 106 -5.35 -4.17 8.19
CA MET A 106 -4.72 -4.75 7.01
C MET A 106 -4.19 -6.16 7.28
N SER A 107 -3.76 -6.81 6.23
CA SER A 107 -2.98 -8.04 6.17
C SER A 107 -1.66 -7.76 5.44
N PHE A 108 -0.68 -8.66 5.51
CA PHE A 108 0.48 -8.57 4.60
C PHE A 108 0.06 -8.75 3.15
N ILE A 109 -0.83 -9.70 2.90
CA ILE A 109 -1.25 -10.09 1.55
C ILE A 109 -2.76 -9.91 1.40
N GLY A 110 -3.13 -9.12 0.39
CA GLY A 110 -4.52 -8.80 0.05
C GLY A 110 -4.59 -7.75 -1.07
N PRO A 111 -5.80 -7.41 -1.51
CA PRO A 111 -6.02 -6.31 -2.44
C PRO A 111 -5.47 -5.00 -1.91
N ARG A 112 -4.81 -4.19 -2.75
CA ARG A 112 -4.30 -2.88 -2.32
C ARG A 112 -5.45 -1.96 -1.95
N PRO A 113 -5.45 -1.29 -0.76
CA PRO A 113 -6.52 -0.37 -0.39
C PRO A 113 -6.52 0.86 -1.30
N LEU A 114 -7.60 1.05 -2.06
CA LEU A 114 -7.77 2.14 -3.02
C LEU A 114 -8.45 3.36 -2.37
N LEU A 115 -8.77 4.38 -3.16
CA LEU A 115 -9.40 5.61 -2.67
C LEU A 115 -10.87 5.38 -2.31
N ILE A 116 -11.39 6.11 -1.32
CA ILE A 116 -12.81 6.04 -0.90
C ILE A 116 -13.72 6.46 -2.07
N GLU A 117 -13.27 7.43 -2.86
CA GLU A 117 -14.02 7.95 -4.02
C GLU A 117 -14.31 6.89 -5.09
N TYR A 118 -13.64 5.72 -5.05
CA TYR A 118 -13.89 4.62 -5.97
C TYR A 118 -15.03 3.68 -5.52
N LEU A 119 -15.44 3.74 -4.24
CA LEU A 119 -16.51 2.86 -3.72
C LEU A 119 -17.82 2.92 -4.53
N PRO A 120 -18.35 4.12 -4.90
CA PRO A 120 -19.57 4.19 -5.70
C PRO A 120 -19.39 3.70 -7.15
N LEU A 121 -18.14 3.63 -7.64
CA LEU A 121 -17.83 3.25 -9.02
C LEU A 121 -17.69 1.74 -9.22
N TYR A 122 -17.55 0.95 -8.14
CA TYR A 122 -17.35 -0.49 -8.24
C TYR A 122 -18.61 -1.22 -8.67
N SER A 123 -18.45 -2.13 -9.65
CA SER A 123 -19.45 -3.14 -9.93
C SER A 123 -19.61 -4.11 -8.74
N PRO A 124 -20.72 -4.87 -8.66
CA PRO A 124 -20.88 -5.91 -7.63
C PRO A 124 -19.73 -6.91 -7.59
N GLN A 125 -19.18 -7.27 -8.76
CA GLN A 125 -18.02 -8.17 -8.86
C GLN A 125 -16.75 -7.53 -8.28
N GLN A 126 -16.49 -6.28 -8.59
CA GLN A 126 -15.31 -5.55 -8.10
C GLN A 126 -15.37 -5.32 -6.58
N ARG A 127 -16.56 -5.18 -6.00
CA ARG A 127 -16.77 -5.07 -4.54
C ARG A 127 -16.33 -6.30 -3.76
N LEU A 128 -16.28 -7.48 -4.38
CA LEU A 128 -15.79 -8.70 -3.73
C LEU A 128 -14.36 -8.58 -3.21
N ARG A 129 -13.57 -7.64 -3.73
CA ARG A 129 -12.23 -7.32 -3.20
C ARG A 129 -12.24 -6.92 -1.72
N HIS A 130 -13.33 -6.38 -1.23
CA HIS A 130 -13.51 -5.97 0.17
C HIS A 130 -13.95 -7.11 1.10
N SER A 131 -14.25 -8.31 0.57
CA SER A 131 -14.57 -9.49 1.39
C SER A 131 -13.35 -10.08 2.10
N VAL A 132 -12.17 -9.50 1.92
CA VAL A 132 -10.92 -9.82 2.61
C VAL A 132 -10.22 -8.54 3.06
N ARG A 133 -9.32 -8.64 4.05
CA ARG A 133 -8.51 -7.49 4.46
C ARG A 133 -7.62 -7.00 3.33
N PRO A 134 -7.46 -5.68 3.15
CA PRO A 134 -6.49 -5.15 2.21
C PRO A 134 -5.07 -5.51 2.62
N GLY A 135 -4.17 -5.60 1.64
CA GLY A 135 -2.79 -6.02 1.83
C GLY A 135 -1.76 -4.91 1.60
N ILE A 136 -0.59 -5.04 2.24
CA ILE A 136 0.62 -4.28 1.89
C ILE A 136 1.06 -4.69 0.47
N THR A 137 1.07 -6.00 0.20
CA THR A 137 1.26 -6.59 -1.13
C THR A 137 0.06 -7.44 -1.53
N GLY A 138 -0.03 -7.84 -2.79
CA GLY A 138 -1.14 -8.65 -3.28
C GLY A 138 -0.96 -9.11 -4.71
N LEU A 139 -1.91 -9.88 -5.22
CA LEU A 139 -1.80 -10.53 -6.51
C LEU A 139 -1.65 -9.52 -7.66
N ALA A 140 -2.39 -8.41 -7.65
CA ALA A 140 -2.27 -7.34 -8.64
C ALA A 140 -0.89 -6.66 -8.58
N GLN A 141 -0.35 -6.44 -7.36
CA GLN A 141 0.95 -5.79 -7.18
C GLN A 141 2.09 -6.64 -7.75
N VAL A 142 2.06 -7.96 -7.55
CA VAL A 142 3.12 -8.84 -8.07
C VAL A 142 2.99 -9.13 -9.56
N ASN A 143 1.82 -8.88 -10.17
CA ASN A 143 1.55 -9.14 -11.60
C ASN A 143 1.53 -7.88 -12.47
N GLY A 144 2.11 -6.76 -12.02
CA GLY A 144 2.30 -5.59 -12.88
C GLY A 144 2.04 -4.24 -12.23
N ARG A 145 1.48 -4.18 -11.01
CA ARG A 145 1.24 -2.92 -10.27
C ARG A 145 0.52 -1.87 -11.11
N ASN A 146 1.27 -0.83 -11.52
CA ASN A 146 0.76 0.31 -12.30
C ASN A 146 0.79 0.06 -13.82
N ALA A 147 1.43 -1.02 -14.28
CA ALA A 147 1.55 -1.34 -15.70
C ALA A 147 0.32 -2.07 -16.28
N ILE A 148 -0.58 -2.57 -15.43
CA ILE A 148 -1.80 -3.26 -15.85
C ILE A 148 -3.02 -2.34 -15.77
N SER A 149 -4.06 -2.62 -16.58
CA SER A 149 -5.33 -1.90 -16.57
C SER A 149 -6.06 -2.04 -15.23
N TRP A 150 -7.02 -1.15 -14.97
CA TRP A 150 -7.90 -1.23 -13.82
C TRP A 150 -8.72 -2.52 -13.81
N GLU A 151 -9.26 -2.91 -14.97
CA GLU A 151 -9.98 -4.17 -15.12
C GLU A 151 -9.13 -5.35 -14.65
N LYS A 152 -7.87 -5.45 -15.12
CA LYS A 152 -6.97 -6.54 -14.74
C LYS A 152 -6.59 -6.50 -13.25
N LYS A 153 -6.46 -5.31 -12.65
CA LYS A 153 -6.26 -5.17 -11.19
C LYS A 153 -7.43 -5.76 -10.42
N PHE A 154 -8.66 -5.40 -10.80
CA PHE A 154 -9.87 -5.91 -10.14
C PHE A 154 -10.07 -7.40 -10.36
N GLU A 155 -9.73 -7.94 -11.54
CA GLU A 155 -9.74 -9.38 -11.80
C GLU A 155 -8.82 -10.11 -10.81
N PHE A 156 -7.57 -9.64 -10.64
CA PHE A 156 -6.63 -10.22 -9.68
C PHE A 156 -7.11 -10.08 -8.23
N ASP A 157 -7.65 -8.93 -7.87
CA ASP A 157 -8.14 -8.67 -6.51
C ASP A 157 -9.34 -9.56 -6.18
N THR A 158 -10.27 -9.71 -7.11
CA THR A 158 -11.45 -10.58 -6.97
C THR A 158 -11.04 -12.05 -6.93
N TYR A 159 -10.15 -12.48 -7.84
CA TYR A 159 -9.61 -13.83 -7.82
C TYR A 159 -8.99 -14.17 -6.48
N TYR A 160 -8.14 -13.26 -5.95
CA TYR A 160 -7.53 -13.45 -4.63
C TYR A 160 -8.58 -13.57 -3.53
N ALA A 161 -9.58 -12.69 -3.51
CA ALA A 161 -10.63 -12.70 -2.50
C ALA A 161 -11.45 -14.01 -2.49
N GLN A 162 -11.69 -14.58 -3.67
CA GLN A 162 -12.42 -15.86 -3.84
C GLN A 162 -11.57 -17.09 -3.52
N ASN A 163 -10.26 -17.05 -3.84
CA ASN A 163 -9.35 -18.20 -3.76
C ASN A 163 -8.32 -18.08 -2.63
N LEU A 164 -8.58 -17.23 -1.62
CA LEU A 164 -7.69 -17.00 -0.49
C LEU A 164 -7.30 -18.33 0.18
N SER A 165 -6.00 -18.65 0.16
CA SER A 165 -5.43 -19.86 0.73
C SER A 165 -3.98 -19.61 1.17
N PHE A 166 -3.46 -20.43 2.07
CA PHE A 166 -2.06 -20.35 2.50
C PHE A 166 -1.07 -20.49 1.34
N ALA A 167 -1.34 -21.40 0.41
CA ALA A 167 -0.49 -21.61 -0.76
C ALA A 167 -0.46 -20.38 -1.68
N LEU A 168 -1.61 -19.70 -1.88
CA LEU A 168 -1.68 -18.48 -2.66
C LEU A 168 -0.94 -17.32 -1.97
N ASP A 169 -1.10 -17.17 -0.65
CA ASP A 169 -0.37 -16.17 0.12
C ASP A 169 1.14 -16.42 0.07
N LEU A 170 1.60 -17.65 0.25
CA LEU A 170 3.01 -18.01 0.14
C LEU A 170 3.58 -17.68 -1.24
N LYS A 171 2.84 -18.03 -2.31
CA LYS A 171 3.22 -17.69 -3.68
C LYS A 171 3.40 -16.18 -3.87
N ILE A 172 2.44 -15.38 -3.39
CA ILE A 172 2.49 -13.91 -3.50
C ILE A 172 3.66 -13.35 -2.68
N ALA A 173 3.90 -13.87 -1.47
CA ALA A 173 5.03 -13.47 -0.64
C ALA A 173 6.39 -13.70 -1.35
N LEU A 174 6.59 -14.89 -1.92
CA LEU A 174 7.82 -15.22 -2.66
C LEU A 174 8.00 -14.33 -3.90
N LEU A 175 6.92 -14.08 -4.65
CA LEU A 175 6.96 -13.17 -5.80
C LEU A 175 7.25 -11.73 -5.36
N THR A 176 6.72 -11.29 -4.23
CA THR A 176 7.00 -9.95 -3.67
C THR A 176 8.48 -9.80 -3.36
N ILE A 177 9.07 -10.78 -2.65
CA ILE A 177 10.51 -10.77 -2.33
C ILE A 177 11.34 -10.70 -3.62
N LYS A 178 11.03 -11.54 -4.61
CA LYS A 178 11.72 -11.53 -5.91
C LYS A 178 11.68 -10.16 -6.57
N LYS A 179 10.50 -9.51 -6.62
CA LYS A 179 10.33 -8.18 -7.26
C LYS A 179 11.01 -7.06 -6.49
N VAL A 180 10.99 -7.10 -5.17
CA VAL A 180 11.70 -6.12 -4.33
C VAL A 180 13.21 -6.23 -4.55
N LEU A 181 13.77 -7.44 -4.59
CA LEU A 181 15.19 -7.67 -4.84
C LEU A 181 15.60 -7.25 -6.27
N ALA A 182 14.74 -7.49 -7.25
CA ALA A 182 14.96 -7.09 -8.65
C ALA A 182 14.74 -5.59 -8.91
N LYS A 183 14.23 -4.82 -7.92
CA LYS A 183 13.84 -3.41 -8.04
C LYS A 183 12.88 -3.15 -9.21
N GLU A 184 12.06 -4.13 -9.58
CA GLU A 184 11.12 -4.05 -10.68
C GLU A 184 9.84 -3.30 -10.30
N GLY A 185 9.33 -2.46 -11.22
CA GLY A 185 7.98 -1.92 -11.17
C GLY A 185 7.73 -0.80 -10.16
N VAL A 186 8.77 -0.06 -9.72
CA VAL A 186 8.61 1.06 -8.78
C VAL A 186 7.95 2.26 -9.43
N ASN A 187 8.23 2.55 -10.71
CA ASN A 187 7.60 3.64 -11.47
C ASN A 187 7.28 3.19 -12.89
N LYS A 188 6.14 3.66 -13.43
CA LYS A 188 5.89 3.71 -14.87
C LYS A 188 6.75 4.86 -15.41
N GLU A 189 7.60 4.63 -16.41
CA GLU A 189 8.41 5.68 -17.02
C GLU A 189 7.50 6.85 -17.42
N GLY A 190 7.80 8.05 -16.91
CA GLY A 190 7.14 9.29 -17.28
C GLY A 190 5.88 9.69 -16.51
N MET A 191 5.43 8.92 -15.48
CA MET A 191 4.28 9.31 -14.66
C MET A 191 4.54 9.18 -13.17
N ALA A 192 4.34 10.25 -12.40
CA ALA A 192 4.43 10.25 -10.93
C ALA A 192 3.27 9.46 -10.27
N THR A 193 2.14 9.30 -10.96
CA THR A 193 0.93 8.61 -10.46
C THR A 193 0.22 7.87 -11.59
N THR A 194 -0.47 6.78 -11.24
CA THR A 194 -1.35 6.04 -12.16
C THR A 194 -2.61 6.86 -12.44
N GLU A 195 -3.14 6.78 -13.65
CA GLU A 195 -4.45 7.34 -14.00
C GLU A 195 -5.52 6.91 -13.00
N LYS A 196 -6.39 7.85 -12.62
CA LYS A 196 -7.47 7.56 -11.66
C LYS A 196 -8.51 6.63 -12.27
N PHE A 197 -9.04 5.73 -11.43
CA PHE A 197 -10.21 4.93 -11.80
C PHE A 197 -11.44 5.83 -11.94
N ASN A 198 -12.14 5.69 -13.05
CA ASN A 198 -13.35 6.48 -13.37
C ASN A 198 -14.63 5.63 -13.51
N GLY A 199 -14.53 4.32 -13.27
CA GLY A 199 -15.63 3.36 -13.40
C GLY A 199 -15.70 2.66 -14.76
N HIS A 200 -14.93 3.11 -15.76
CA HIS A 200 -15.00 2.61 -17.15
C HIS A 200 -13.64 2.23 -17.76
N ASN A 201 -12.53 2.57 -17.07
CA ASN A 201 -11.16 2.30 -17.52
C ASN A 201 -10.47 1.12 -16.80
#